data_c3bed55fb82885130468b6896b644d2e
#
_entry.id   c3bed55fb82885130468b6896b644d2e
#
_cell.length_a   1.000
_cell.length_b   1.000
_cell.length_c   1.000
_cell.angle_alpha   90.00
_cell.angle_beta   90.00
_cell.angle_gamma   90.00
#
_symmetry.space_group_name_H-M   'P 1'
#
loop_
_entity.id
_entity.type
_entity.pdbx_description
1 polymer ?
#
loop_
_entity_poly.entity_id
_entity_poly.type
_entity_poly.pdbx_seq_one_letter_code
_entity_poly.pdbx_strand_id
1 'polypeptide(L)'
;MKLFKTPRFFRILFPNKTWGFSRSINAVYLTFDDGPNPLITPWVLDLLAELEVKATFFCVGENVLKFPEIVERIKLEGHAIGNHSMDHKKGTQFSKEEYLASVYSAHKIIDSRLFRPPYGRIKLNQTYALKKDFELIMWSWLSYDFDPLVSIETIIH
;
A
#
# COMPACT_ATOMS: atom_id res chain seq x y z
N MET A 1 -21.66 -2.72 -8.20
CA MET A 1 -20.88 -1.81 -9.06
C MET A 1 -19.53 -1.55 -8.39
N LYS A 2 -18.43 -1.89 -9.03
CA LYS A 2 -17.07 -1.65 -8.53
C LYS A 2 -16.66 -0.21 -8.82
N LEU A 3 -16.05 0.46 -7.85
CA LEU A 3 -15.57 1.85 -8.00
C LEU A 3 -14.07 1.82 -8.25
N PHE A 4 -13.65 1.79 -9.51
CA PHE A 4 -12.24 1.86 -9.88
C PHE A 4 -11.61 3.19 -9.46
N LYS A 5 -12.35 4.27 -9.55
CA LYS A 5 -11.91 5.63 -9.19
C LYS A 5 -12.49 6.07 -7.87
N THR A 6 -11.64 6.46 -6.93
CA THR A 6 -12.08 6.98 -5.64
C THR A 6 -12.81 8.32 -5.81
N PRO A 7 -14.07 8.43 -5.38
CA PRO A 7 -14.83 9.67 -5.47
C PRO A 7 -14.19 10.82 -4.68
N ARG A 8 -14.24 12.03 -5.22
CA ARG A 8 -13.61 13.21 -4.62
C ARG A 8 -14.09 13.51 -3.19
N PHE A 9 -15.33 13.19 -2.85
CA PHE A 9 -15.87 13.45 -1.52
C PHE A 9 -15.15 12.65 -0.41
N PHE A 10 -14.52 11.50 -0.71
CA PHE A 10 -13.71 10.77 0.28
C PHE A 10 -12.51 11.60 0.76
N ARG A 11 -11.93 12.44 -0.09
CA ARG A 11 -10.83 13.35 0.29
C ARG A 11 -11.29 14.39 1.31
N ILE A 12 -12.55 14.83 1.20
CA ILE A 12 -13.16 15.82 2.11
C ILE A 12 -13.54 15.15 3.44
N LEU A 13 -14.13 13.95 3.39
CA LEU A 13 -14.55 13.22 4.59
C LEU A 13 -13.37 12.66 5.40
N PHE A 14 -12.24 12.38 4.75
CA PHE A 14 -11.05 11.79 5.38
C PHE A 14 -9.79 12.59 5.06
N PRO A 15 -9.68 13.84 5.54
CA PRO A 15 -8.57 14.74 5.21
C PRO A 15 -7.22 14.30 5.80
N ASN A 16 -7.24 13.39 6.78
CA ASN A 16 -6.03 12.81 7.40
C ASN A 16 -5.44 11.62 6.61
N LYS A 17 -5.85 11.45 5.34
CA LYS A 17 -5.36 10.40 4.46
C LYS A 17 -5.00 11.01 3.10
N THR A 18 -3.86 10.59 2.55
CA THR A 18 -3.42 11.00 1.22
C THR A 18 -4.05 10.11 0.15
N TRP A 19 -4.97 10.65 -0.65
CA TRP A 19 -5.71 9.95 -1.70
C TRP A 19 -5.13 10.16 -3.11
N GLY A 20 -4.11 10.98 -3.23
CA GLY A 20 -3.44 11.30 -4.48
C GLY A 20 -2.70 12.62 -4.39
N PHE A 21 -1.86 12.87 -5.37
CA PHE A 21 -1.00 14.03 -5.45
C PHE A 21 -1.55 15.09 -6.42
N SER A 22 -0.89 16.23 -6.51
CA SER A 22 -1.30 17.32 -7.41
C SER A 22 -1.24 16.87 -8.87
N ARG A 23 -2.26 17.25 -9.63
CA ARG A 23 -2.31 17.00 -11.08
C ARG A 23 -1.44 17.95 -11.90
N SER A 24 -0.84 18.97 -11.28
CA SER A 24 0.14 19.83 -11.94
C SER A 24 1.43 19.06 -12.30
N ILE A 25 1.67 17.96 -11.62
CA ILE A 25 2.73 17.01 -11.97
C ILE A 25 2.09 15.94 -12.86
N ASN A 26 2.51 15.88 -14.13
CA ASN A 26 2.03 14.85 -15.07
C ASN A 26 2.69 13.50 -14.76
N ALA A 27 2.33 12.91 -13.62
CA ALA A 27 2.92 11.66 -13.11
C ALA A 27 1.85 10.72 -12.56
N VAL A 28 2.09 9.41 -12.74
CA VAL A 28 1.34 8.32 -12.11
C VAL A 28 2.21 7.69 -11.04
N TYR A 29 1.66 7.52 -9.84
CA TYR A 29 2.32 6.84 -8.73
C TYR A 29 1.82 5.40 -8.65
N LEU A 30 2.60 4.48 -9.20
CA LEU A 30 2.28 3.06 -9.20
C LEU A 30 2.56 2.46 -7.82
N THR A 31 1.61 1.67 -7.30
CA THR A 31 1.77 1.05 -5.97
C THR A 31 1.30 -0.39 -5.98
N PHE A 32 2.00 -1.25 -5.25
CA PHE A 32 1.70 -2.66 -5.06
C PHE A 32 1.55 -2.95 -3.57
N ASP A 33 0.50 -3.67 -3.20
CA ASP A 33 0.20 -4.04 -1.81
C ASP A 33 0.54 -5.54 -1.57
N ASP A 34 0.49 -5.98 -0.31
CA ASP A 34 0.57 -7.36 0.16
C ASP A 34 1.91 -8.09 -0.04
N GLY A 35 2.87 -7.47 -0.71
CA GLY A 35 4.20 -8.04 -0.94
C GLY A 35 5.10 -8.13 0.31
N PRO A 36 6.34 -8.62 0.14
CA PRO A 36 6.82 -9.31 -1.04
C PRO A 36 6.20 -10.70 -1.22
N ASN A 37 5.96 -11.08 -2.47
CA ASN A 37 5.54 -12.43 -2.87
C ASN A 37 6.68 -13.05 -3.70
N PRO A 38 7.15 -14.28 -3.39
CA PRO A 38 8.33 -14.85 -4.04
C PRO A 38 8.17 -15.16 -5.53
N LEU A 39 6.94 -15.29 -6.01
CA LEU A 39 6.67 -15.56 -7.42
C LEU A 39 6.35 -14.26 -8.20
N ILE A 40 5.55 -13.39 -7.60
CA ILE A 40 5.00 -12.21 -8.31
C ILE A 40 5.95 -11.01 -8.21
N THR A 41 6.52 -10.74 -7.00
CA THR A 41 7.31 -9.52 -6.81
C THR A 41 8.56 -9.48 -7.69
N PRO A 42 9.35 -10.57 -7.86
CA PRO A 42 10.50 -10.56 -8.78
C PRO A 42 10.10 -10.27 -10.22
N TRP A 43 9.01 -10.89 -10.71
CA TRP A 43 8.49 -10.64 -12.05
C TRP A 43 8.06 -9.19 -12.26
N VAL A 44 7.39 -8.60 -11.25
CA VAL A 44 7.02 -7.16 -11.30
C VAL A 44 8.26 -6.29 -11.37
N LEU A 45 9.30 -6.59 -10.59
CA LEU A 45 10.57 -5.84 -10.60
C LEU A 45 11.26 -5.92 -11.97
N ASP A 46 11.30 -7.11 -12.59
CA ASP A 46 11.84 -7.26 -13.94
C ASP A 46 11.11 -6.37 -14.95
N LEU A 47 9.78 -6.37 -14.91
CA LEU A 47 8.95 -5.53 -15.78
C LEU A 47 9.15 -4.03 -15.53
N LEU A 48 9.25 -3.62 -14.27
CA LEU A 48 9.51 -2.22 -13.90
C LEU A 48 10.90 -1.75 -14.37
N ALA A 49 11.89 -2.65 -14.33
CA ALA A 49 13.23 -2.38 -14.84
C ALA A 49 13.23 -2.22 -16.37
N GLU A 50 12.55 -3.12 -17.11
CA GLU A 50 12.38 -3.01 -18.56
C GLU A 50 11.74 -1.67 -18.98
N LEU A 51 10.74 -1.22 -18.22
CA LEU A 51 10.00 0.01 -18.50
C LEU A 51 10.66 1.27 -17.93
N GLU A 52 11.78 1.14 -17.23
CA GLU A 52 12.47 2.22 -16.50
C GLU A 52 11.55 2.99 -15.52
N VAL A 53 10.58 2.29 -14.91
CA VAL A 53 9.57 2.86 -14.00
C VAL A 53 9.88 2.51 -12.56
N LYS A 54 9.64 3.46 -11.65
CA LYS A 54 9.71 3.23 -10.21
C LYS A 54 8.31 3.14 -9.59
N ALA A 55 8.21 2.36 -8.52
CA ALA A 55 6.95 2.09 -7.82
C ALA A 55 7.13 2.16 -6.30
N THR A 56 6.02 2.08 -5.57
CA THR A 56 5.99 1.92 -4.11
C THR A 56 5.37 0.58 -3.75
N PHE A 57 6.05 -0.20 -2.93
CA PHE A 57 5.57 -1.50 -2.44
C PHE A 57 5.16 -1.38 -0.98
N PHE A 58 3.87 -1.52 -0.68
CA PHE A 58 3.36 -1.59 0.69
C PHE A 58 3.45 -3.04 1.17
N CYS A 59 4.49 -3.31 1.97
CA CYS A 59 4.87 -4.67 2.36
C CYS A 59 4.26 -5.08 3.70
N VAL A 60 3.82 -6.33 3.78
CA VAL A 60 3.39 -6.98 5.02
C VAL A 60 4.64 -7.44 5.79
N GLY A 61 4.73 -7.09 7.08
CA GLY A 61 5.93 -7.36 7.88
C GLY A 61 6.31 -8.84 7.93
N GLU A 62 5.35 -9.75 8.06
CA GLU A 62 5.61 -11.19 8.01
C GLU A 62 6.22 -11.64 6.68
N ASN A 63 5.82 -11.03 5.56
CA ASN A 63 6.39 -11.35 4.25
C ASN A 63 7.81 -10.78 4.10
N VAL A 64 8.06 -9.59 4.68
CA VAL A 64 9.41 -9.00 4.74
C VAL A 64 10.38 -9.92 5.47
N LEU A 65 9.95 -10.52 6.60
CA LEU A 65 10.77 -11.47 7.35
C LEU A 65 11.00 -12.79 6.61
N LYS A 66 10.03 -13.23 5.80
CA LYS A 66 10.14 -14.47 5.02
C LYS A 66 11.01 -14.33 3.77
N PHE A 67 11.04 -13.15 3.16
CA PHE A 67 11.69 -12.91 1.86
C PHE A 67 12.55 -11.64 1.89
N PRO A 68 13.54 -11.55 2.81
CA PRO A 68 14.37 -10.35 2.97
C PRO A 68 15.18 -10.01 1.71
N GLU A 69 15.57 -11.01 0.92
CA GLU A 69 16.30 -10.86 -0.34
C GLU A 69 15.49 -10.08 -1.40
N ILE A 70 14.16 -10.28 -1.42
CA ILE A 70 13.27 -9.55 -2.34
C ILE A 70 13.13 -8.09 -1.88
N VAL A 71 13.06 -7.88 -0.58
CA VAL A 71 13.01 -6.52 0.01
C VAL A 71 14.27 -5.74 -0.32
N GLU A 72 15.43 -6.39 -0.22
CA GLU A 72 16.70 -5.79 -0.58
C GLU A 72 16.73 -5.44 -2.07
N ARG A 73 16.26 -6.33 -2.94
CA ARG A 73 16.13 -6.09 -4.38
C ARG A 73 15.24 -4.87 -4.66
N ILE A 74 14.07 -4.75 -4.01
CA ILE A 74 13.17 -3.59 -4.14
C ILE A 74 13.92 -2.29 -3.84
N LYS A 75 14.73 -2.26 -2.77
CA LYS A 75 15.52 -1.09 -2.37
C LYS A 75 16.64 -0.77 -3.36
N LEU A 76 17.42 -1.78 -3.73
CA LEU A 76 18.57 -1.63 -4.64
C LEU A 76 18.13 -1.12 -6.03
N GLU A 77 16.98 -1.53 -6.50
CA GLU A 77 16.41 -1.06 -7.76
C GLU A 77 15.74 0.34 -7.63
N GLY A 78 15.81 0.98 -6.45
CA GLY A 78 15.35 2.36 -6.23
C GLY A 78 13.84 2.53 -6.13
N HIS A 79 13.12 1.48 -5.77
CA HIS A 79 11.70 1.55 -5.44
C HIS A 79 11.49 1.99 -3.99
N ALA A 80 10.33 2.60 -3.70
CA ALA A 80 9.94 2.94 -2.34
C ALA A 80 9.27 1.75 -1.63
N ILE A 81 9.47 1.66 -0.31
CA ILE A 81 8.78 0.68 0.52
C ILE A 81 7.89 1.41 1.52
N GLY A 82 6.66 0.92 1.68
CA GLY A 82 5.70 1.35 2.68
C GLY A 82 5.29 0.20 3.61
N ASN A 83 4.76 0.55 4.75
CA ASN A 83 4.25 -0.36 5.77
C ASN A 83 2.81 -0.78 5.45
N HIS A 84 2.53 -2.09 5.46
CA HIS A 84 1.18 -2.66 5.28
C HIS A 84 0.74 -3.50 6.48
N SER A 85 1.10 -3.08 7.72
CA SER A 85 1.00 -3.80 8.99
C SER A 85 1.87 -5.07 9.06
N MET A 86 1.93 -5.70 10.24
CA MET A 86 2.74 -6.89 10.44
C MET A 86 2.11 -8.14 9.82
N ASP A 87 0.83 -8.29 9.99
CA ASP A 87 0.03 -9.50 9.77
C ASP A 87 -1.24 -9.24 8.94
N HIS A 88 -1.24 -8.19 8.13
CA HIS A 88 -2.31 -7.81 7.21
C HIS A 88 -3.70 -7.67 7.89
N LYS A 89 -3.74 -7.19 9.15
CA LYS A 89 -4.98 -7.02 9.92
C LYS A 89 -5.89 -5.94 9.34
N LYS A 90 -7.18 -6.27 9.20
CA LYS A 90 -8.23 -5.31 8.87
C LYS A 90 -8.56 -4.44 10.09
N GLY A 91 -8.12 -3.18 10.11
CA GLY A 91 -8.19 -2.31 11.28
C GLY A 91 -9.55 -2.20 11.95
N THR A 92 -10.65 -2.28 11.18
CA THR A 92 -12.02 -2.21 11.71
C THR A 92 -12.43 -3.40 12.59
N GLN A 93 -11.70 -4.52 12.53
CA GLN A 93 -12.01 -5.77 13.27
C GLN A 93 -11.24 -5.88 14.60
N PHE A 94 -10.22 -5.03 14.81
CA PHE A 94 -9.34 -5.10 15.98
C PHE A 94 -9.50 -3.88 16.88
N SER A 95 -9.09 -3.99 18.16
CA SER A 95 -8.95 -2.85 19.04
C SER A 95 -7.91 -1.86 18.49
N LYS A 96 -7.88 -0.65 19.03
CA LYS A 96 -6.88 0.34 18.64
C LYS A 96 -5.48 -0.17 19.00
N GLU A 97 -5.32 -0.69 20.20
CA GLU A 97 -4.06 -1.15 20.78
C GLU A 97 -3.47 -2.31 19.97
N GLU A 98 -4.27 -3.33 19.64
CA GLU A 98 -3.85 -4.47 18.81
C GLU A 98 -3.44 -4.05 17.40
N TYR A 99 -4.20 -3.14 16.79
CA TYR A 99 -3.91 -2.68 15.44
C TYR A 99 -2.62 -1.84 15.39
N LEU A 100 -2.46 -0.92 16.35
CA LEU A 100 -1.24 -0.13 16.47
C LEU A 100 -0.02 -1.02 16.72
N ALA A 101 -0.13 -2.01 17.60
CA ALA A 101 0.96 -2.95 17.86
C ALA A 101 1.42 -3.65 16.57
N SER A 102 0.48 -4.10 15.72
CA SER A 102 0.80 -4.70 14.42
C SER A 102 1.54 -3.72 13.50
N VAL A 103 1.06 -2.47 13.37
CA VAL A 103 1.69 -1.45 12.51
C VAL A 103 3.09 -1.07 13.00
N TYR A 104 3.26 -0.84 14.31
CA TYR A 104 4.57 -0.49 14.87
C TYR A 104 5.56 -1.67 14.86
N SER A 105 5.08 -2.92 14.98
CA SER A 105 5.94 -4.10 14.81
C SER A 105 6.49 -4.19 13.38
N ALA A 106 5.67 -3.94 12.38
CA ALA A 106 6.12 -3.87 11.00
C ALA A 106 7.08 -2.69 10.75
N HIS A 107 6.83 -1.54 11.39
CA HIS A 107 7.69 -0.35 11.26
C HIS A 107 9.13 -0.61 11.71
N LYS A 108 9.33 -1.40 12.75
CA LYS A 108 10.68 -1.77 13.24
C LYS A 108 11.52 -2.53 12.19
N ILE A 109 10.87 -3.16 11.22
CA ILE A 109 11.51 -4.00 10.19
C ILE A 109 11.57 -3.24 8.86
N ILE A 110 10.47 -2.54 8.50
CA ILE A 110 10.31 -1.87 7.21
C ILE A 110 10.95 -0.48 7.21
N ASP A 111 10.99 0.18 8.36
CA ASP A 111 11.54 1.55 8.57
C ASP A 111 11.04 2.56 7.53
N SER A 112 9.72 2.65 7.39
CA SER A 112 9.06 3.59 6.48
C SER A 112 7.94 4.36 7.16
N ARG A 113 7.85 5.66 6.89
CA ARG A 113 6.73 6.49 7.35
C ARG A 113 5.49 6.38 6.45
N LEU A 114 5.62 5.78 5.26
CA LEU A 114 4.48 5.50 4.41
C LEU A 114 3.71 4.32 4.98
N PHE A 115 2.43 4.49 5.23
CA PHE A 115 1.56 3.43 5.73
C PHE A 115 0.27 3.35 4.90
N ARG A 116 -0.08 2.15 4.46
CA ARG A 116 -1.37 1.86 3.85
C ARG A 116 -2.12 0.85 4.71
N PRO A 117 -3.34 1.18 5.20
CA PRO A 117 -4.11 0.24 5.97
C PRO A 117 -4.61 -0.92 5.09
N PRO A 118 -4.43 -2.18 5.49
CA PRO A 118 -4.99 -3.33 4.79
C PRO A 118 -6.48 -3.15 4.49
N TYR A 119 -6.89 -3.56 3.28
CA TYR A 119 -8.25 -3.38 2.75
C TYR A 119 -8.72 -1.91 2.67
N GLY A 120 -7.87 -0.93 2.89
CA GLY A 120 -8.25 0.48 3.09
C GLY A 120 -9.11 0.73 4.34
N ARG A 121 -9.16 -0.22 5.28
CA ARG A 121 -10.07 -0.22 6.43
C ARG A 121 -9.35 0.06 7.74
N ILE A 122 -9.63 1.24 8.29
CA ILE A 122 -9.05 1.73 9.55
C ILE A 122 -10.08 2.56 10.31
N LYS A 123 -10.14 2.44 11.65
CA LYS A 123 -11.00 3.26 12.52
C LYS A 123 -10.44 4.69 12.68
N LEU A 124 -11.30 5.65 13.00
CA LEU A 124 -10.88 7.04 13.19
C LEU A 124 -9.85 7.18 14.32
N ASN A 125 -10.07 6.51 15.46
CA ASN A 125 -9.13 6.56 16.59
C ASN A 125 -7.75 5.97 16.27
N GLN A 126 -7.70 4.93 15.43
CA GLN A 126 -6.45 4.36 14.90
C GLN A 126 -5.77 5.34 13.94
N THR A 127 -6.55 5.96 13.03
CA THR A 127 -6.07 7.00 12.11
C THR A 127 -5.41 8.16 12.86
N TYR A 128 -6.08 8.70 13.89
CA TYR A 128 -5.55 9.82 14.68
C TYR A 128 -4.28 9.45 15.46
N ALA A 129 -4.15 8.22 15.90
CA ALA A 129 -2.94 7.76 16.58
C ALA A 129 -1.76 7.64 15.58
N LEU A 130 -1.99 6.97 14.44
CA LEU A 130 -0.94 6.67 13.46
C LEU A 130 -0.46 7.90 12.68
N LYS A 131 -1.31 8.89 12.40
CA LYS A 131 -0.93 10.09 11.62
C LYS A 131 0.19 10.93 12.22
N LYS A 132 0.56 10.70 13.48
CA LYS A 132 1.67 11.38 14.15
C LYS A 132 3.03 10.91 13.61
N ASP A 133 3.10 9.62 13.27
CA ASP A 133 4.32 8.94 12.88
C ASP A 133 4.32 8.49 11.42
N PHE A 134 3.13 8.38 10.82
CA PHE A 134 2.92 7.85 9.48
C PHE A 134 2.12 8.77 8.57
N GLU A 135 2.46 8.75 7.28
CA GLU A 135 1.62 9.24 6.20
C GLU A 135 0.70 8.12 5.72
N LEU A 136 -0.62 8.29 5.91
CA LEU A 136 -1.61 7.30 5.51
C LEU A 136 -1.93 7.44 4.02
N ILE A 137 -1.33 6.58 3.21
CA ILE A 137 -1.45 6.58 1.75
C ILE A 137 -2.60 5.66 1.32
N MET A 138 -3.56 6.22 0.63
CA MET A 138 -4.66 5.50 0.01
C MET A 138 -4.43 5.41 -1.51
N TRP A 139 -5.48 5.26 -2.29
CA TRP A 139 -5.44 5.20 -3.75
C TRP A 139 -6.48 6.12 -4.37
N SER A 140 -6.16 6.69 -5.51
CA SER A 140 -7.10 7.44 -6.35
C SER A 140 -7.80 6.54 -7.37
N TRP A 141 -7.16 5.43 -7.73
CA TRP A 141 -7.64 4.41 -8.64
C TRP A 141 -7.23 3.03 -8.10
N LEU A 142 -8.11 2.03 -8.19
CA LEU A 142 -7.89 0.66 -7.74
C LEU A 142 -8.17 -0.30 -8.89
N SER A 143 -7.22 -1.15 -9.24
CA SER A 143 -7.31 -2.10 -10.35
C SER A 143 -8.34 -3.21 -10.12
N TYR A 144 -8.54 -3.63 -8.88
CA TYR A 144 -9.27 -4.86 -8.53
C TYR A 144 -8.64 -6.14 -9.14
N ASP A 145 -7.35 -6.12 -9.42
CA ASP A 145 -6.59 -7.26 -9.96
C ASP A 145 -6.63 -8.50 -9.06
N PHE A 146 -6.88 -8.33 -7.76
CA PHE A 146 -7.11 -9.40 -6.79
C PHE A 146 -8.48 -10.08 -6.91
N ASP A 147 -9.42 -9.54 -7.70
CA ASP A 147 -10.77 -10.06 -7.83
C ASP A 147 -10.92 -10.86 -9.13
N PRO A 148 -11.07 -12.20 -9.06
CA PRO A 148 -11.14 -13.05 -10.24
C PRO A 148 -12.35 -12.78 -11.15
N LEU A 149 -13.31 -11.98 -10.70
CA LEU A 149 -14.47 -11.56 -11.48
C LEU A 149 -14.21 -10.29 -12.31
N VAL A 150 -13.01 -9.72 -12.23
CA VAL A 150 -12.62 -8.55 -13.02
C VAL A 150 -11.66 -8.98 -14.12
N SER A 151 -12.06 -8.82 -15.37
CA SER A 151 -11.19 -9.13 -16.50
C SER A 151 -10.14 -8.03 -16.72
N ILE A 152 -9.03 -8.38 -17.35
CA ILE A 152 -7.96 -7.44 -17.71
C ILE A 152 -8.52 -6.32 -18.61
N GLU A 153 -9.41 -6.62 -19.54
CA GLU A 153 -10.07 -5.63 -20.41
C GLU A 153 -10.84 -4.59 -19.58
N THR A 154 -11.52 -5.03 -18.50
CA THR A 154 -12.25 -4.13 -17.59
C THR A 154 -11.30 -3.22 -16.78
N ILE A 155 -10.07 -3.67 -16.52
CA ILE A 155 -9.06 -2.89 -15.80
C ILE A 155 -8.45 -1.82 -16.70
N ILE A 156 -8.28 -2.10 -18.01
CA ILE A 156 -7.57 -1.23 -18.95
C ILE A 156 -8.48 -0.14 -19.53
N HIS A 157 -9.79 -0.35 -19.59
CA HIS A 157 -10.81 0.58 -20.13
C HIS A 157 -11.56 1.32 -19.02
#